data_c15d9f0286462ce019109b45f1dfec86
#
_entry.id   c15d9f0286462ce019109b45f1dfec86
#
_cell.length_a   1.000
_cell.length_b   1.000
_cell.length_c   1.000
_cell.angle_alpha   90.00
_cell.angle_beta   90.00
_cell.angle_gamma   90.00
#
_symmetry.space_group_name_H-M   'P 1'
#
loop_
_entity.id
_entity.type
_entity.pdbx_description
1 polymer ?
#
loop_
_entity_poly.entity_id
_entity_poly.type
_entity_poly.pdbx_seq_one_letter_code
_entity_poly.pdbx_strand_id
1 'polypeptide(L)'
;MSGRTWRQDPHRKEHIEQATLQVVVEHGVAGTTFRKVAEHAQVPLSATTYYFGSMHELLIAAFTRFSQEVSKNFAAEIRAAKNRDQACDAVVNIIFADSTASPRILLLSYELYAFARRHPEMTAIMEQWMARSRAALELHFSKPAASAIDALIEGMTIHRSVVRMTKKSVRNAVGQLALL
;
A
#
# COMPACT_ATOMS: atom_id res chain seq x y z
N MET A 1 -29.41 -10.76 -24.96
CA MET A 1 -28.00 -10.34 -24.85
C MET A 1 -27.99 -8.87 -24.57
N SER A 2 -27.88 -8.52 -23.27
CA SER A 2 -28.00 -7.12 -22.80
C SER A 2 -26.64 -6.42 -22.97
N GLY A 3 -26.53 -5.57 -23.98
CA GLY A 3 -25.42 -4.64 -24.14
C GLY A 3 -25.46 -3.57 -23.05
N ARG A 4 -25.03 -3.92 -21.84
CA ARG A 4 -24.83 -2.98 -20.75
C ARG A 4 -23.80 -1.96 -21.24
N THR A 5 -24.23 -0.76 -21.51
CA THR A 5 -23.42 0.32 -22.05
C THR A 5 -22.25 0.58 -21.08
N TRP A 6 -21.07 0.13 -21.45
CA TRP A 6 -19.81 0.32 -20.74
C TRP A 6 -19.53 1.79 -20.36
N ARG A 7 -20.28 2.75 -20.91
CA ARG A 7 -20.20 4.19 -20.65
C ARG A 7 -20.80 4.65 -19.31
N GLN A 8 -21.55 3.80 -18.59
CA GLN A 8 -22.35 4.23 -17.43
C GLN A 8 -21.89 3.69 -16.07
N ASP A 9 -20.73 3.03 -16.00
CA ASP A 9 -20.21 2.57 -14.71
C ASP A 9 -19.41 3.69 -14.04
N PRO A 10 -19.88 4.30 -12.96
CA PRO A 10 -19.21 5.39 -12.25
C PRO A 10 -17.89 4.94 -11.59
N HIS A 11 -17.73 3.63 -11.34
CA HIS A 11 -16.54 3.05 -10.70
C HIS A 11 -15.51 2.53 -11.70
N ARG A 12 -15.71 2.75 -13.00
CA ARG A 12 -14.84 2.18 -14.03
C ARG A 12 -13.39 2.64 -13.92
N LYS A 13 -13.16 3.92 -13.61
CA LYS A 13 -11.82 4.45 -13.40
C LYS A 13 -11.10 3.68 -12.29
N GLU A 14 -11.78 3.50 -11.16
CA GLU A 14 -11.28 2.73 -10.02
C GLU A 14 -11.01 1.27 -10.36
N HIS A 15 -11.88 0.66 -11.17
CA HIS A 15 -11.70 -0.71 -11.65
C HIS A 15 -10.45 -0.85 -12.51
N ILE A 16 -10.18 0.11 -13.39
CA ILE A 16 -8.96 0.13 -14.21
C ILE A 16 -7.72 0.30 -13.32
N GLU A 17 -7.77 1.17 -12.31
CA GLU A 17 -6.68 1.34 -11.34
C GLU A 17 -6.39 0.04 -10.57
N GLN A 18 -7.42 -0.66 -10.11
CA GLN A 18 -7.26 -1.96 -9.42
C GLN A 18 -6.71 -3.04 -10.34
N ALA A 19 -7.21 -3.12 -11.58
CA ALA A 19 -6.68 -4.04 -12.60
C ALA A 19 -5.21 -3.73 -12.91
N THR A 20 -4.81 -2.46 -12.92
CA THR A 20 -3.42 -2.05 -13.09
C THR A 20 -2.54 -2.61 -11.98
N LEU A 21 -2.94 -2.52 -10.72
CA LEU A 21 -2.21 -3.11 -9.61
C LEU A 21 -2.07 -4.63 -9.75
N GLN A 22 -3.09 -5.31 -10.29
CA GLN A 22 -3.00 -6.74 -10.52
C GLN A 22 -2.01 -7.07 -11.64
N VAL A 23 -2.01 -6.31 -12.73
CA VAL A 23 -1.03 -6.47 -13.83
C VAL A 23 0.40 -6.18 -13.34
N VAL A 24 0.57 -5.19 -12.45
CA VAL A 24 1.88 -4.91 -11.82
C VAL A 24 2.35 -6.09 -10.98
N VAL A 25 1.48 -6.73 -10.22
CA VAL A 25 1.83 -7.95 -9.45
C VAL A 25 2.32 -9.07 -10.35
N GLU A 26 1.70 -9.25 -11.51
CA GLU A 26 2.00 -10.37 -12.42
C GLU A 26 3.19 -10.10 -13.34
N HIS A 27 3.42 -8.84 -13.70
CA HIS A 27 4.36 -8.49 -14.77
C HIS A 27 5.36 -7.38 -14.42
N GLY A 28 5.31 -6.85 -13.20
CA GLY A 28 6.06 -5.67 -12.79
C GLY A 28 5.59 -4.39 -13.49
N VAL A 29 6.08 -3.24 -13.03
CA VAL A 29 5.79 -1.94 -13.65
C VAL A 29 6.25 -1.93 -15.12
N ALA A 30 7.45 -2.42 -15.42
CA ALA A 30 7.99 -2.43 -16.78
C ALA A 30 7.18 -3.30 -17.76
N GLY A 31 6.53 -4.35 -17.26
CA GLY A 31 5.71 -5.26 -18.06
C GLY A 31 4.24 -4.85 -18.16
N THR A 32 3.82 -3.77 -17.49
CA THR A 32 2.45 -3.27 -17.49
C THR A 32 2.15 -2.49 -18.76
N THR A 33 1.05 -2.83 -19.45
CA THR A 33 0.61 -2.16 -20.68
C THR A 33 -0.89 -1.91 -20.65
N PHE A 34 -1.38 -0.90 -21.34
CA PHE A 34 -2.83 -0.62 -21.47
C PHE A 34 -3.63 -1.84 -21.96
N ARG A 35 -3.05 -2.65 -22.85
CA ARG A 35 -3.70 -3.86 -23.36
C ARG A 35 -3.92 -4.90 -22.26
N LYS A 36 -2.89 -5.19 -21.45
CA LYS A 36 -3.00 -6.12 -20.32
C LYS A 36 -3.97 -5.60 -19.27
N VAL A 37 -3.90 -4.30 -18.97
CA VAL A 37 -4.84 -3.67 -18.03
C VAL A 37 -6.28 -3.75 -18.52
N ALA A 38 -6.54 -3.46 -19.80
CA ALA A 38 -7.87 -3.57 -20.41
C ALA A 38 -8.40 -5.01 -20.35
N GLU A 39 -7.55 -6.00 -20.63
CA GLU A 39 -7.87 -7.42 -20.54
C GLU A 39 -8.23 -7.82 -19.10
N HIS A 40 -7.41 -7.46 -18.12
CA HIS A 40 -7.68 -7.72 -16.70
C HIS A 40 -8.94 -7.03 -16.18
N ALA A 41 -9.15 -5.77 -16.58
CA ALA A 41 -10.34 -4.99 -16.22
C ALA A 41 -11.60 -5.43 -16.99
N GLN A 42 -11.48 -6.33 -17.96
CA GLN A 42 -12.57 -6.73 -18.85
C GLN A 42 -13.27 -5.53 -19.52
N VAL A 43 -12.48 -4.55 -19.93
CA VAL A 43 -12.96 -3.34 -20.63
C VAL A 43 -12.30 -3.22 -22.01
N PRO A 44 -12.93 -2.50 -22.97
CA PRO A 44 -12.27 -2.17 -24.22
C PRO A 44 -10.98 -1.37 -23.97
N LEU A 45 -9.94 -1.58 -24.80
CA LEU A 45 -8.71 -0.80 -24.74
C LEU A 45 -8.96 0.71 -24.80
N SER A 46 -9.93 1.15 -25.57
CA SER A 46 -10.35 2.56 -25.67
C SER A 46 -10.85 3.13 -24.34
N ALA A 47 -11.32 2.31 -23.40
CA ALA A 47 -11.72 2.76 -22.10
C ALA A 47 -10.50 3.15 -21.25
N THR A 48 -9.42 2.38 -21.28
CA THR A 48 -8.19 2.72 -20.51
C THR A 48 -7.56 4.00 -21.02
N THR A 49 -7.46 4.18 -22.35
CA THR A 49 -6.90 5.38 -22.95
C THR A 49 -7.83 6.61 -22.87
N TYR A 50 -9.13 6.40 -22.64
CA TYR A 50 -10.07 7.49 -22.37
C TYR A 50 -9.87 8.09 -20.98
N TYR A 51 -9.63 7.26 -19.95
CA TYR A 51 -9.46 7.72 -18.57
C TYR A 51 -8.04 8.18 -18.26
N PHE A 52 -7.03 7.66 -18.98
CA PHE A 52 -5.62 7.90 -18.69
C PHE A 52 -4.85 8.22 -19.98
N GLY A 53 -4.28 9.41 -20.06
CA GLY A 53 -3.55 9.89 -21.23
C GLY A 53 -2.22 9.17 -21.46
N SER A 54 -1.64 8.54 -20.42
CA SER A 54 -0.39 7.80 -20.49
C SER A 54 -0.37 6.64 -19.49
N MET A 55 0.50 5.65 -19.75
CA MET A 55 0.77 4.56 -18.79
C MET A 55 1.33 5.11 -17.48
N HIS A 56 2.12 6.14 -17.54
CA HIS A 56 2.67 6.83 -16.39
C HIS A 56 1.57 7.40 -15.49
N GLU A 57 0.63 8.13 -16.07
CA GLU A 57 -0.55 8.67 -15.35
C GLU A 57 -1.38 7.55 -14.69
N LEU A 58 -1.60 6.45 -15.41
CA LEU A 58 -2.33 5.29 -14.88
C LEU A 58 -1.58 4.65 -13.70
N LEU A 59 -0.27 4.48 -13.79
CA LEU A 59 0.55 3.94 -12.71
C LEU A 59 0.54 4.85 -11.46
N ILE A 60 0.65 6.17 -11.65
CA ILE A 60 0.53 7.15 -10.56
C ILE A 60 -0.83 7.00 -9.86
N ALA A 61 -1.92 6.97 -10.63
CA ALA A 61 -3.27 6.83 -10.07
C ALA A 61 -3.43 5.50 -9.30
N ALA A 62 -2.98 4.39 -9.89
CA ALA A 62 -3.05 3.07 -9.27
C ALA A 62 -2.23 2.98 -7.98
N PHE A 63 -1.00 3.49 -7.96
CA PHE A 63 -0.17 3.50 -6.75
C PHE A 63 -0.67 4.49 -5.69
N THR A 64 -1.26 5.61 -6.09
CA THR A 64 -1.93 6.54 -5.17
C THR A 64 -3.08 5.82 -4.45
N ARG A 65 -3.93 5.11 -5.19
CA ARG A 65 -5.01 4.30 -4.63
C ARG A 65 -4.47 3.24 -3.66
N PHE A 66 -3.46 2.48 -4.09
CA PHE A 66 -2.81 1.47 -3.25
C PHE A 66 -2.32 2.05 -1.92
N SER A 67 -1.57 3.17 -1.96
CA SER A 67 -1.05 3.82 -0.75
C SER A 67 -2.17 4.32 0.19
N GLN A 68 -3.29 4.78 -0.37
CA GLN A 68 -4.46 5.22 0.40
C GLN A 68 -5.16 4.04 1.09
N GLU A 69 -5.35 2.91 0.39
CA GLU A 69 -5.97 1.71 0.96
C GLU A 69 -5.12 1.12 2.08
N VAL A 70 -3.81 0.98 1.87
CA VAL A 70 -2.88 0.49 2.91
C VAL A 70 -2.87 1.42 4.12
N SER A 71 -2.79 2.75 3.90
CA SER A 71 -2.82 3.73 5.00
C SER A 71 -4.12 3.70 5.79
N LYS A 72 -5.26 3.51 5.12
CA LYS A 72 -6.57 3.44 5.77
C LYS A 72 -6.67 2.22 6.69
N ASN A 73 -6.24 1.05 6.22
CA ASN A 73 -6.26 -0.19 6.99
C ASN A 73 -5.30 -0.10 8.18
N PHE A 74 -4.09 0.39 7.95
CA PHE A 74 -3.10 0.66 8.99
C PHE A 74 -3.67 1.57 10.09
N ALA A 75 -4.21 2.72 9.69
CA ALA A 75 -4.74 3.68 10.64
C ALA A 75 -5.96 3.15 11.41
N ALA A 76 -6.78 2.31 10.81
CA ALA A 76 -7.91 1.67 11.49
C ALA A 76 -7.43 0.72 12.59
N GLU A 77 -6.41 -0.10 12.30
CA GLU A 77 -5.81 -1.03 13.26
C GLU A 77 -5.21 -0.29 14.47
N ILE A 78 -4.42 0.76 14.22
CA ILE A 78 -3.80 1.55 15.30
C ILE A 78 -4.84 2.31 16.13
N ARG A 79 -5.88 2.90 15.50
CA ARG A 79 -6.93 3.63 16.20
C ARG A 79 -7.82 2.73 17.07
N ALA A 80 -7.92 1.45 16.78
CA ALA A 80 -8.69 0.51 17.58
C ALA A 80 -8.05 0.24 18.96
N ALA A 81 -6.75 0.51 19.12
CA ALA A 81 -6.05 0.37 20.38
C ALA A 81 -6.54 1.42 21.40
N LYS A 82 -6.74 0.98 22.65
CA LYS A 82 -7.23 1.84 23.74
C LYS A 82 -6.09 2.45 24.58
N ASN A 83 -4.89 1.93 24.47
CA ASN A 83 -3.70 2.34 25.20
C ASN A 83 -2.43 1.95 24.44
N ARG A 84 -1.29 2.41 24.92
CA ARG A 84 0.03 2.17 24.33
C ARG A 84 0.35 0.66 24.19
N ASP A 85 0.00 -0.13 25.18
CA ASP A 85 0.29 -1.56 25.17
C ASP A 85 -0.47 -2.28 24.04
N GLN A 86 -1.77 -2.00 23.90
CA GLN A 86 -2.57 -2.48 22.78
C GLN A 86 -2.10 -1.93 21.43
N ALA A 87 -1.61 -0.70 21.39
CA ALA A 87 -1.01 -0.14 20.17
C ALA A 87 0.28 -0.88 19.77
N CYS A 88 1.10 -1.30 20.73
CA CYS A 88 2.25 -2.18 20.46
C CYS A 88 1.79 -3.54 19.90
N ASP A 89 0.72 -4.11 20.41
CA ASP A 89 0.16 -5.36 19.89
C ASP A 89 -0.41 -5.18 18.47
N ALA A 90 -1.08 -4.04 18.22
CA ALA A 90 -1.55 -3.68 16.89
C ALA A 90 -0.40 -3.57 15.88
N VAL A 91 0.73 -2.95 16.25
CA VAL A 91 1.94 -2.91 15.41
C VAL A 91 2.44 -4.33 15.09
N VAL A 92 2.49 -5.22 16.07
CA VAL A 92 2.88 -6.62 15.83
C VAL A 92 1.90 -7.30 14.88
N ASN A 93 0.61 -7.09 15.07
CA ASN A 93 -0.42 -7.65 14.19
C ASN A 93 -0.25 -7.15 12.75
N ILE A 94 -0.02 -5.86 12.55
CA ILE A 94 0.25 -5.26 11.24
C ILE A 94 1.44 -5.96 10.56
N ILE A 95 2.55 -6.14 11.27
CA ILE A 95 3.76 -6.79 10.71
C ILE A 95 3.48 -8.25 10.32
N PHE A 96 2.62 -8.96 11.06
CA PHE A 96 2.35 -10.38 10.83
C PHE A 96 1.04 -10.69 10.09
N ALA A 97 0.20 -9.69 9.84
CA ALA A 97 -1.07 -9.91 9.15
C ALA A 97 -0.87 -10.16 7.65
N ASP A 98 -1.65 -11.11 7.11
CA ASP A 98 -1.67 -11.34 5.66
C ASP A 98 -2.29 -10.15 4.90
N SER A 99 -3.14 -9.36 5.57
CA SER A 99 -3.76 -8.16 4.99
C SER A 99 -2.79 -7.01 4.74
N THR A 100 -1.64 -6.96 5.45
CA THR A 100 -0.64 -5.88 5.34
C THR A 100 0.71 -6.37 4.81
N ALA A 101 0.95 -7.66 4.88
CA ALA A 101 2.21 -8.28 4.47
C ALA A 101 1.98 -9.52 3.58
N SER A 102 0.87 -9.57 2.85
CA SER A 102 0.68 -10.58 1.81
C SER A 102 1.74 -10.44 0.73
N PRO A 103 2.09 -11.52 0.02
CA PRO A 103 3.04 -11.45 -1.10
C PRO A 103 2.66 -10.37 -2.12
N ARG A 104 1.35 -10.15 -2.34
CA ARG A 104 0.83 -9.11 -3.23
C ARG A 104 1.17 -7.70 -2.73
N ILE A 105 0.93 -7.40 -1.45
CA ILE A 105 1.20 -6.08 -0.87
C ILE A 105 2.70 -5.80 -0.84
N LEU A 106 3.51 -6.78 -0.46
CA LEU A 106 4.97 -6.65 -0.48
C LEU A 106 5.48 -6.34 -1.88
N LEU A 107 5.02 -7.09 -2.89
CA LEU A 107 5.46 -6.89 -4.27
C LEU A 107 5.05 -5.50 -4.79
N LEU A 108 3.82 -5.08 -4.55
CA LEU A 108 3.36 -3.72 -4.91
C LEU A 108 4.16 -2.63 -4.19
N SER A 109 4.53 -2.85 -2.93
CA SER A 109 5.37 -1.90 -2.18
C SER A 109 6.76 -1.79 -2.81
N TYR A 110 7.41 -2.91 -3.16
CA TYR A 110 8.71 -2.89 -3.83
C TYR A 110 8.66 -2.18 -5.18
N GLU A 111 7.65 -2.48 -5.99
CA GLU A 111 7.43 -1.83 -7.29
C GLU A 111 7.17 -0.32 -7.12
N LEU A 112 6.39 0.07 -6.10
CA LEU A 112 6.14 1.47 -5.78
C LEU A 112 7.42 2.20 -5.39
N TYR A 113 8.25 1.63 -4.49
CA TYR A 113 9.53 2.23 -4.10
C TYR A 113 10.48 2.37 -5.30
N ALA A 114 10.59 1.32 -6.12
CA ALA A 114 11.41 1.34 -7.32
C ALA A 114 10.91 2.36 -8.36
N PHE A 115 9.60 2.48 -8.53
CA PHE A 115 8.97 3.44 -9.41
C PHE A 115 9.17 4.87 -8.89
N ALA A 116 8.89 5.14 -7.63
CA ALA A 116 9.05 6.45 -7.00
C ALA A 116 10.50 6.96 -7.06
N ARG A 117 11.48 6.07 -6.96
CA ARG A 117 12.91 6.46 -7.08
C ARG A 117 13.27 7.02 -8.45
N ARG A 118 12.53 6.64 -9.50
CA ARG A 118 12.74 7.09 -10.88
C ARG A 118 11.81 8.24 -11.30
N HIS A 119 10.78 8.49 -10.50
CA HIS A 119 9.70 9.44 -10.80
C HIS A 119 9.49 10.39 -9.61
N PRO A 120 10.16 11.55 -9.58
CA PRO A 120 10.14 12.48 -8.45
C PRO A 120 8.74 12.93 -8.00
N GLU A 121 7.79 13.00 -8.93
CA GLU A 121 6.38 13.31 -8.64
C GLU A 121 5.71 12.29 -7.69
N MET A 122 6.22 11.07 -7.63
CA MET A 122 5.77 10.05 -6.68
C MET A 122 6.28 10.29 -5.26
N THR A 123 7.33 11.09 -5.09
CA THR A 123 7.91 11.40 -3.77
C THR A 123 6.85 11.99 -2.84
N ALA A 124 6.05 12.93 -3.32
CA ALA A 124 4.97 13.54 -2.54
C ALA A 124 3.92 12.52 -2.09
N ILE A 125 3.62 11.52 -2.91
CA ILE A 125 2.67 10.43 -2.56
C ILE A 125 3.28 9.55 -1.45
N MET A 126 4.57 9.23 -1.55
CA MET A 126 5.29 8.46 -0.53
C MET A 126 5.38 9.23 0.79
N GLU A 127 5.71 10.51 0.74
CA GLU A 127 5.75 11.40 1.93
C GLU A 127 4.39 11.47 2.63
N GLN A 128 3.30 11.61 1.85
CA GLN A 128 1.95 11.60 2.39
C GLN A 128 1.56 10.24 2.99
N TRP A 129 1.99 9.14 2.40
CA TRP A 129 1.77 7.81 2.97
C TRP A 129 2.44 7.70 4.34
N MET A 130 3.75 7.95 4.41
CA MET A 130 4.52 7.91 5.67
C MET A 130 3.98 8.90 6.71
N ALA A 131 3.56 10.10 6.29
CA ALA A 131 2.96 11.07 7.20
C ALA A 131 1.65 10.57 7.82
N ARG A 132 0.79 9.89 7.03
CA ARG A 132 -0.44 9.27 7.54
C ARG A 132 -0.18 8.13 8.50
N SER A 133 0.81 7.28 8.23
CA SER A 133 1.23 6.20 9.13
C SER A 133 1.71 6.75 10.47
N ARG A 134 2.63 7.71 10.44
CA ARG A 134 3.14 8.37 11.65
C ARG A 134 2.04 9.09 12.44
N ALA A 135 1.15 9.83 11.76
CA ALA A 135 0.03 10.49 12.44
C ALA A 135 -0.91 9.51 13.16
N ALA A 136 -1.10 8.30 12.63
CA ALA A 136 -1.84 7.26 13.35
C ALA A 136 -1.07 6.76 14.57
N LEU A 137 0.22 6.50 14.44
CA LEU A 137 1.08 6.05 15.56
C LEU A 137 1.18 7.11 16.66
N GLU A 138 1.22 8.39 16.33
CA GLU A 138 1.29 9.51 17.29
C GLU A 138 0.06 9.61 18.22
N LEU A 139 -1.02 8.87 17.95
CA LEU A 139 -2.14 8.74 18.89
C LEU A 139 -1.74 8.01 20.18
N HIS A 140 -0.70 7.17 20.15
CA HIS A 140 -0.29 6.33 21.27
C HIS A 140 1.19 6.47 21.63
N PHE A 141 2.01 7.02 20.73
CA PHE A 141 3.45 7.13 20.86
C PHE A 141 3.93 8.57 20.73
N SER A 142 5.09 8.89 21.27
CA SER A 142 5.77 10.17 21.01
C SER A 142 6.15 10.27 19.51
N LYS A 143 6.41 11.45 19.00
CA LYS A 143 6.88 11.65 17.62
C LYS A 143 8.16 10.88 17.28
N PRO A 144 9.21 10.87 18.14
CA PRO A 144 10.40 10.05 17.91
C PRO A 144 10.06 8.55 17.87
N ALA A 145 9.26 8.05 18.83
CA ALA A 145 8.83 6.66 18.86
C ALA A 145 8.02 6.28 17.61
N ALA A 146 7.05 7.12 17.22
CA ALA A 146 6.23 6.90 16.04
C ALA A 146 7.08 6.79 14.76
N SER A 147 8.08 7.66 14.59
CA SER A 147 9.01 7.62 13.45
C SER A 147 9.86 6.34 13.45
N ALA A 148 10.36 5.92 14.60
CA ALA A 148 11.16 4.71 14.73
C ALA A 148 10.33 3.44 14.52
N ILE A 149 9.10 3.42 15.04
CA ILE A 149 8.16 2.29 14.87
C ILE A 149 7.71 2.18 13.40
N ASP A 150 7.44 3.30 12.72
CA ASP A 150 7.09 3.32 11.29
C ASP A 150 8.19 2.66 10.44
N ALA A 151 9.45 3.07 10.65
CA ALA A 151 10.61 2.47 9.99
C ALA A 151 10.80 0.97 10.35
N LEU A 152 10.55 0.60 11.62
CA LEU A 152 10.59 -0.79 12.07
C LEU A 152 9.54 -1.64 11.36
N ILE A 153 8.30 -1.14 11.22
CA ILE A 153 7.21 -1.86 10.53
C ILE A 153 7.63 -2.19 9.09
N GLU A 154 8.13 -1.20 8.36
CA GLU A 154 8.59 -1.42 6.99
C GLU A 154 9.73 -2.44 6.92
N GLY A 155 10.77 -2.26 7.73
CA GLY A 155 11.91 -3.16 7.78
C GLY A 155 11.52 -4.59 8.16
N MET A 156 10.72 -4.76 9.21
CA MET A 156 10.26 -6.08 9.67
C MET A 156 9.33 -6.76 8.67
N THR A 157 8.45 -6.00 8.01
CA THR A 157 7.56 -6.52 6.98
C THR A 157 8.34 -7.07 5.79
N ILE A 158 9.41 -6.39 5.39
CA ILE A 158 10.34 -6.85 4.35
C ILE A 158 11.13 -8.09 4.83
N HIS A 159 11.72 -8.00 6.02
CA HIS A 159 12.60 -9.05 6.55
C HIS A 159 11.87 -10.38 6.79
N ARG A 160 10.60 -10.36 7.21
CA ARG A 160 9.85 -11.60 7.48
C ARG A 160 9.67 -12.48 6.23
N SER A 161 9.82 -11.94 5.04
CA SER A 161 9.79 -12.72 3.80
C SER A 161 11.03 -13.59 3.61
N VAL A 162 12.12 -13.28 4.32
CA VAL A 162 13.44 -13.91 4.17
C VAL A 162 13.92 -14.55 5.47
N VAL A 163 13.61 -13.94 6.63
CA VAL A 163 14.11 -14.35 7.95
C VAL A 163 12.94 -14.74 8.84
N ARG A 164 13.09 -15.85 9.57
CA ARG A 164 12.13 -16.24 10.60
C ARG A 164 12.20 -15.27 11.78
N MET A 165 11.05 -14.61 12.05
CA MET A 165 10.87 -13.76 13.22
C MET A 165 9.71 -14.28 14.07
N THR A 166 9.75 -14.02 15.38
CA THR A 166 8.66 -14.36 16.28
C THR A 166 7.89 -13.12 16.67
N LYS A 167 6.58 -13.25 16.89
CA LYS A 167 5.76 -12.15 17.43
C LYS A 167 6.34 -11.60 18.74
N LYS A 168 6.89 -12.46 19.60
CA LYS A 168 7.51 -12.07 20.87
C LYS A 168 8.74 -11.17 20.67
N SER A 169 9.64 -11.51 19.74
CA SER A 169 10.82 -10.68 19.48
C SER A 169 10.47 -9.31 18.90
N VAL A 170 9.50 -9.28 17.98
CA VAL A 170 9.00 -8.02 17.40
C VAL A 170 8.28 -7.19 18.45
N ARG A 171 7.43 -7.81 19.30
CA ARG A 171 6.75 -7.11 20.41
C ARG A 171 7.72 -6.46 21.39
N ASN A 172 8.82 -7.14 21.71
CA ASN A 172 9.87 -6.59 22.57
C ASN A 172 10.54 -5.37 21.91
N ALA A 173 10.89 -5.47 20.61
CA ALA A 173 11.50 -4.34 19.89
C ALA A 173 10.57 -3.12 19.83
N VAL A 174 9.28 -3.32 19.51
CA VAL A 174 8.26 -2.26 19.53
C VAL A 174 8.14 -1.64 20.92
N GLY A 175 8.13 -2.48 21.99
CA GLY A 175 8.04 -2.02 23.37
C GLY A 175 9.23 -1.14 23.79
N GLN A 176 10.44 -1.45 23.35
CA GLN A 176 11.62 -0.62 23.58
C GLN A 176 11.53 0.73 22.85
N LEU A 177 11.14 0.72 21.58
CA LEU A 177 10.96 1.96 20.81
C LEU A 177 9.84 2.85 21.38
N ALA A 178 8.81 2.25 21.98
CA ALA A 178 7.70 2.98 22.59
C ALA A 178 8.12 3.80 23.83
N LEU A 179 9.34 3.62 24.33
CA LEU A 179 9.90 4.39 25.47
C LEU A 179 10.60 5.68 25.01
N LEU A 180 10.87 5.86 23.73
CA LEU A 180 11.39 7.10 23.17
C LEU A 180 10.34 8.21 23.27
#